data_b6a88236882d73830c62fccfdc899baf
#
_entry.id   b6a88236882d73830c62fccfdc899baf
#
_cell.length_a   1.000
_cell.length_b   1.000
_cell.length_c   1.000
_cell.angle_alpha   90.00
_cell.angle_beta   90.00
_cell.angle_gamma   90.00
#
_symmetry.space_group_name_H-M   'P 1'
#
loop_
_entity.id
_entity.type
_entity.pdbx_description
1 polymer ?
#
loop_
_entity_poly.entity_id
_entity_poly.type
_entity_poly.pdbx_seq_one_letter_code
_entity_poly.pdbx_strand_id
1 'polypeptide(L)' 'MGINHNNNKDLSQEGSGLVDRIIRYEDGQMEWSEVVEFFQELISSGFILNLQGHYHRTAQILLDTGEISYRVNTTH' A
#
# COMPACT_ATOMS: atom_id res chain seq x y z
N MET A 1 -11.61 21.02 23.52
CA MET A 1 -11.38 20.82 23.23
C MET A 1 -10.79 20.24 22.31
N GLY A 2 -10.66 20.27 21.77
CA GLY A 2 -10.29 19.74 20.74
C GLY A 2 -9.38 18.82 20.79
N ILE A 3 -9.02 18.62 21.46
CA ILE A 3 -8.13 17.84 21.73
C ILE A 3 -8.24 16.56 21.31
N ASN A 4 -9.17 16.09 21.44
CA ASN A 4 -9.33 14.81 21.19
C ASN A 4 -8.95 14.44 19.90
N HIS A 5 -9.07 15.23 19.03
CA HIS A 5 -8.78 14.86 17.81
C HIS A 5 -7.47 14.32 17.63
N ASN A 6 -6.59 14.77 18.24
CA ASN A 6 -5.30 14.32 18.09
C ASN A 6 -5.18 12.90 18.34
N ASN A 7 -5.83 12.45 19.29
CA ASN A 7 -5.75 11.09 19.63
C ASN A 7 -6.24 10.26 18.54
N ASN A 8 -7.25 10.69 17.92
CA ASN A 8 -7.80 9.91 16.90
C ASN A 8 -6.85 9.74 15.77
N LYS A 9 -6.10 10.74 15.49
CA LYS A 9 -5.20 10.62 14.46
C LYS A 9 -4.18 9.60 14.69
N ASP A 10 -3.69 9.55 15.83
CA ASP A 10 -2.69 8.58 16.16
C ASP A 10 -3.19 7.20 15.94
N LEU A 11 -4.36 6.93 16.38
CA LEU A 11 -4.91 5.64 16.22
C LEU A 11 -5.06 5.29 14.78
N SER A 12 -5.47 6.21 14.00
CA SER A 12 -5.67 5.93 12.64
C SER A 12 -4.40 5.55 11.98
N GLN A 13 -3.35 6.20 12.29
CA GLN A 13 -2.14 5.88 11.68
C GLN A 13 -1.71 4.51 11.93
N GLU A 14 -1.91 4.04 13.08
CA GLU A 14 -1.49 2.74 13.35
C GLU A 14 -2.35 1.72 12.78
N GLY A 15 -3.61 1.83 12.95
CA GLY A 15 -4.48 0.77 12.56
C GLY A 15 -4.80 0.79 11.10
N SER A 16 -4.77 1.93 10.47
CA SER A 16 -5.27 1.99 9.15
C SER A 16 -4.27 2.50 8.16
N GLY A 17 -3.02 2.35 8.43
CA GLY A 17 -2.02 2.82 7.50
C GLY A 17 -2.20 2.26 6.12
N LEU A 18 -2.47 0.99 6.00
CA LEU A 18 -2.64 0.40 4.70
C LEU A 18 -3.93 0.87 4.05
N VAL A 19 -4.98 0.96 4.83
CA VAL A 19 -6.25 1.42 4.29
C VAL A 19 -6.13 2.84 3.78
N ASP A 20 -5.44 3.69 4.50
CA ASP A 20 -5.22 5.04 4.05
C ASP A 20 -4.50 5.06 2.73
N ARG A 21 -3.53 4.21 2.56
CA ARG A 21 -2.79 4.18 1.33
C ARG A 21 -3.63 3.66 0.18
N ILE A 22 -4.48 2.70 0.45
CA ILE A 22 -5.39 2.22 -0.57
C ILE A 22 -6.29 3.36 -1.03
N ILE A 23 -6.81 4.12 -0.10
CA ILE A 23 -7.68 5.24 -0.45
C ILE A 23 -6.92 6.26 -1.27
N ARG A 24 -5.71 6.60 -0.87
CA ARG A 24 -4.93 7.56 -1.60
C ARG A 24 -4.60 7.07 -3.00
N TYR A 25 -4.33 5.80 -3.11
CA TYR A 25 -4.02 5.22 -4.41
C TYR A 25 -5.26 5.31 -5.31
N GLU A 26 -6.40 4.95 -4.79
CA GLU A 26 -7.61 4.94 -5.59
C GLU A 26 -8.08 6.33 -5.93
N ASP A 27 -7.73 7.31 -5.13
CA ASP A 27 -8.06 8.68 -5.42
C ASP A 27 -7.05 9.32 -6.36
N GLY A 28 -6.03 8.62 -6.74
CA GLY A 28 -5.04 9.19 -7.64
C GLY A 28 -4.13 10.17 -6.97
N GLN A 29 -3.96 10.07 -5.66
CA GLN A 29 -3.17 11.04 -4.95
C GLN A 29 -1.74 10.61 -4.67
N MET A 30 -1.36 9.45 -5.09
CA MET A 30 -0.01 8.99 -4.86
C MET A 30 0.89 9.37 -6.01
N GLU A 31 2.10 9.77 -5.68
CA GLU A 31 3.08 9.98 -6.71
C GLU A 31 3.64 8.64 -7.12
N TRP A 32 4.31 8.62 -8.26
CA TRP A 32 4.77 7.34 -8.80
C TRP A 32 5.66 6.57 -7.84
N SER A 33 6.55 7.27 -7.18
CA SER A 33 7.44 6.59 -6.23
C SER A 33 6.65 5.98 -5.08
N GLU A 34 5.57 6.63 -4.67
CA GLU A 34 4.75 6.05 -3.63
C GLU A 34 3.98 4.86 -4.14
N VAL A 35 3.53 4.89 -5.39
CA VAL A 35 2.82 3.77 -5.96
C VAL A 35 3.72 2.54 -5.99
N VAL A 36 4.97 2.74 -6.36
CA VAL A 36 5.92 1.62 -6.43
C VAL A 36 6.11 1.03 -5.03
N GLU A 37 6.31 1.88 -4.04
CA GLU A 37 6.51 1.38 -2.69
C GLU A 37 5.27 0.69 -2.16
N PHE A 38 4.12 1.27 -2.47
CA PHE A 38 2.87 0.70 -2.02
C PHE A 38 2.69 -0.70 -2.59
N PHE A 39 2.91 -0.86 -3.89
CA PHE A 39 2.75 -2.17 -4.49
C PHE A 39 3.81 -3.15 -4.03
N GLN A 40 5.02 -2.66 -3.80
CA GLN A 40 6.05 -3.55 -3.26
C GLN A 40 5.60 -4.09 -1.90
N GLU A 41 5.00 -3.26 -1.10
CA GLU A 41 4.55 -3.73 0.19
C GLU A 41 3.36 -4.67 0.05
N LEU A 42 2.46 -4.41 -0.88
CA LEU A 42 1.33 -5.30 -1.08
C LEU A 42 1.80 -6.70 -1.47
N ILE A 43 2.83 -6.77 -2.27
CA ILE A 43 3.40 -8.06 -2.68
C ILE A 43 4.13 -8.71 -1.51
N SER A 44 4.97 -7.95 -0.84
CA SER A 44 5.80 -8.52 0.21
C SER A 44 4.98 -9.03 1.38
N SER A 45 3.89 -8.36 1.67
CA SER A 45 3.05 -8.78 2.77
C SER A 45 2.02 -9.82 2.35
N GLY A 46 1.84 -10.01 1.05
CA GLY A 46 0.81 -10.92 0.57
C GLY A 46 -0.57 -10.32 0.56
N PHE A 47 -0.71 -9.08 1.00
CA PHE A 47 -2.05 -8.49 1.10
C PHE A 47 -2.68 -8.32 -0.26
N ILE A 48 -1.89 -8.28 -1.33
CA ILE A 48 -2.44 -8.11 -2.65
C ILE A 48 -3.41 -9.22 -2.99
N LEU A 49 -3.28 -10.37 -2.35
CA LEU A 49 -4.18 -11.47 -2.63
C LEU A 49 -5.61 -11.18 -2.20
N ASN A 50 -5.80 -10.16 -1.38
CA ASN A 50 -7.11 -9.79 -0.92
C ASN A 50 -7.72 -8.65 -1.71
N LEU A 51 -7.04 -8.20 -2.76
CA LEU A 51 -7.49 -7.02 -3.49
C LEU A 51 -8.06 -7.42 -4.84
N GLN A 52 -8.73 -6.48 -5.46
CA GLN A 52 -9.40 -6.75 -6.72
C GLN A 52 -8.42 -6.92 -7.85
N GLY A 53 -8.92 -7.43 -8.93
CA GLY A 53 -8.06 -7.81 -10.05
C GLY A 53 -7.22 -6.71 -10.62
N HIS A 54 -7.72 -5.46 -10.60
CA HIS A 54 -6.93 -4.39 -11.20
C HIS A 54 -5.63 -4.15 -10.43
N TYR A 55 -5.61 -4.48 -9.13
CA TYR A 55 -4.37 -4.39 -8.38
C TYR A 55 -3.38 -5.44 -8.88
N HIS A 56 -3.88 -6.62 -9.19
CA HIS A 56 -3.01 -7.68 -9.67
C HIS A 56 -2.43 -7.33 -11.02
N ARG A 57 -3.22 -6.69 -11.88
CA ARG A 57 -2.72 -6.30 -13.17
C ARG A 57 -1.66 -5.23 -13.07
N THR A 58 -1.89 -4.24 -12.22
CA THR A 58 -0.90 -3.20 -12.02
C THR A 58 0.38 -3.78 -11.44
N ALA A 59 0.23 -4.67 -10.47
CA ALA A 59 1.40 -5.29 -9.88
C ALA A 59 2.19 -6.08 -10.92
N GLN A 60 1.49 -6.74 -11.82
CA GLN A 60 2.17 -7.52 -12.84
C GLN A 60 2.99 -6.60 -13.76
N ILE A 61 2.44 -5.44 -14.10
CA ILE A 61 3.18 -4.51 -14.91
C ILE A 61 4.43 -4.05 -14.18
N LEU A 62 4.30 -3.74 -12.90
CA LEU A 62 5.44 -3.28 -12.14
C LEU A 62 6.49 -4.37 -11.98
N LEU A 63 6.05 -5.60 -11.86
CA LEU A 63 6.99 -6.72 -11.79
C LEU A 63 7.68 -6.88 -13.14
N ASP A 64 6.95 -6.77 -14.22
CA ASP A 64 7.52 -6.96 -15.54
C ASP A 64 8.53 -5.88 -15.88
N THR A 65 8.33 -4.68 -15.39
CA THR A 65 9.25 -3.59 -15.69
C THR A 65 10.39 -3.52 -14.69
N GLY A 66 10.36 -4.36 -13.66
CA GLY A 66 11.42 -4.36 -12.68
C GLY A 66 11.29 -3.30 -11.60
N GLU A 67 10.16 -2.60 -11.55
CA GLU A 67 9.97 -1.59 -10.52
C GLU A 67 9.79 -2.21 -9.15
N ILE A 68 9.20 -3.39 -9.09
CA ILE A 68 9.07 -4.10 -7.83
C ILE A 68 9.49 -5.55 -8.07
N SER A 69 9.69 -6.27 -7.00
CA SER A 69 10.10 -7.66 -7.13
C SER A 69 9.20 -8.54 -6.29
N TYR A 70 9.04 -9.76 -6.75
CA TYR A 70 8.19 -10.68 -6.06
C TYR A 70 8.98 -11.33 -4.96
N ARG A 71 9.33 -10.61 -3.92
CA ARG A 71 10.16 -11.11 -2.89
C ARG A 71 9.50 -10.89 -1.59
N VAL A 72 9.30 -11.89 -0.82
CA VAL A 72 8.73 -11.72 0.48
C VAL A 72 9.80 -11.50 1.40
N ASN A 73 9.47 -10.96 2.53
CA ASN A 73 10.40 -10.64 3.48
C ASN A 73 10.91 -11.68 4.23
N THR A 74 11.07 -12.72 3.83
CA THR A 74 11.52 -13.73 4.66
C THR A 74 12.85 -13.93 4.51
N THR A 75 13.47 -13.90 4.33
CA THR A 75 14.61 -14.21 4.26
C THR A 75 15.25 -14.75 4.68
N HIS A 76 15.49 -15.20 4.74
CA HIS A 76 16.09 -15.75 5.12
C HIS A 76 16.64 -15.81 5.09
#